data_e8032da56cd3ce69ad302c81760f6989
#
_entry.id   e8032da56cd3ce69ad302c81760f6989
#
_cell.length_a   1.000
_cell.length_b   1.000
_cell.length_c   1.000
_cell.angle_alpha   90.00
_cell.angle_beta   90.00
_cell.angle_gamma   90.00
#
_symmetry.space_group_name_H-M   'P 1'
#
loop_
_entity.id
_entity.type
_entity.pdbx_description
1 polymer ?
#
loop_
_entity_poly.entity_id
_entity_poly.type
_entity_poly.pdbx_seq_one_letter_code
_entity_poly.pdbx_strand_id
1 'polypeptide(L)'
;MELTARQQHILWATVRHYVATAEPVGSKALAEEYNLSVSSATIRSGMGLLEKAGLLYQPHTSAGRVPSDSGYRVYVDRLMQPSERRAERTEKLLGQQLQWDNWSLEALLRGAAQILSKLSGYIALITLPQSQIAQLRHLQLIQVDPGQIMLIAVTDVYETQSTLVTLQQDEDNSYPDSELLDRELQILSNFLNAQLRGRPIADLADLDWGELDREFQRYADSLKTLFSDLVRRLQTPTVVPIAISGIADVLRLPEFAELQQVQPLMHLLEDEPEQLFPLVFEPADSTTTRKRVNVRIGSENPLEPIRTCTLVSATYRRGSHPVGSVSLLGPTRMMYEDSISMAEAAANYLSERLGNG
;
A
#
# COMPACT_ATOMS: atom_id res chain seq x y z
N MET A 1 8.75 23.97 20.38
CA MET A 1 8.32 25.38 20.52
C MET A 1 6.79 25.39 20.60
N GLU A 2 6.20 25.97 21.64
CA GLU A 2 4.75 26.11 21.72
C GLU A 2 4.31 27.38 20.98
N LEU A 3 3.40 27.20 20.00
CA LEU A 3 2.80 28.30 19.28
C LEU A 3 1.63 28.88 20.10
N THR A 4 1.51 30.21 20.15
CA THR A 4 0.32 30.85 20.71
C THR A 4 -0.90 30.54 19.85
N ALA A 5 -2.10 30.60 20.43
CA ALA A 5 -3.36 30.37 19.69
C ALA A 5 -3.48 31.25 18.42
N ARG A 6 -2.99 32.49 18.49
CA ARG A 6 -2.95 33.40 17.33
C ARG A 6 -2.01 32.92 16.24
N GLN A 7 -0.80 32.45 16.60
CA GLN A 7 0.16 31.89 15.64
C GLN A 7 -0.38 30.61 15.00
N GLN A 8 -1.05 29.76 15.77
CA GLN A 8 -1.71 28.57 15.26
C GLN A 8 -2.80 28.92 14.22
N HIS A 9 -3.64 29.91 14.50
CA HIS A 9 -4.67 30.38 13.57
C HIS A 9 -4.07 30.98 12.30
N ILE A 10 -2.99 31.78 12.42
CA ILE A 10 -2.31 32.35 11.24
C ILE A 10 -1.68 31.24 10.40
N LEU A 11 -1.00 30.26 11.01
CA LEU A 11 -0.42 29.14 10.30
C LEU A 11 -1.52 28.31 9.60
N TRP A 12 -2.59 27.97 10.33
CA TRP A 12 -3.73 27.25 9.79
C TRP A 12 -4.34 27.94 8.56
N ALA A 13 -4.59 29.23 8.66
CA ALA A 13 -5.15 30.01 7.55
C ALA A 13 -4.17 30.10 6.37
N THR A 14 -2.86 30.26 6.65
CA THR A 14 -1.83 30.32 5.62
C THR A 14 -1.74 28.98 4.86
N VAL A 15 -1.74 27.85 5.55
CA VAL A 15 -1.71 26.54 4.92
C VAL A 15 -2.96 26.33 4.05
N ARG A 16 -4.14 26.57 4.59
CA ARG A 16 -5.41 26.40 3.84
C ARG A 16 -5.48 27.27 2.58
N HIS A 17 -5.09 28.53 2.70
CA HIS A 17 -5.08 29.44 1.56
C HIS A 17 -4.08 28.98 0.48
N TYR A 18 -2.87 28.60 0.89
CA TYR A 18 -1.85 28.12 -0.04
C TYR A 18 -2.25 26.80 -0.72
N VAL A 19 -2.84 25.87 0.02
CA VAL A 19 -3.36 24.61 -0.54
C VAL A 19 -4.42 24.87 -1.61
N ALA A 20 -5.29 25.86 -1.39
CA ALA A 20 -6.38 26.21 -2.31
C ALA A 20 -5.90 26.97 -3.57
N THR A 21 -4.90 27.85 -3.43
CA THR A 21 -4.53 28.80 -4.50
C THR A 21 -3.20 28.46 -5.20
N ALA A 22 -2.32 27.72 -4.56
CA ALA A 22 -0.91 27.51 -4.95
C ALA A 22 -0.10 28.82 -5.03
N GLU A 23 -0.60 29.93 -4.53
CA GLU A 23 0.05 31.24 -4.60
C GLU A 23 0.62 31.65 -3.22
N PRO A 24 1.80 32.30 -3.16
CA PRO A 24 2.36 32.79 -1.91
C PRO A 24 1.40 33.73 -1.17
N VAL A 25 1.11 33.45 0.09
CA VAL A 25 0.03 34.02 0.87
C VAL A 25 0.40 35.38 1.44
N GLY A 26 -0.38 36.40 1.11
CA GLY A 26 -0.24 37.75 1.65
C GLY A 26 -1.10 37.96 2.94
N SER A 27 -0.60 38.77 3.88
CA SER A 27 -1.37 39.08 5.11
C SER A 27 -2.71 39.78 4.86
N LYS A 28 -2.87 40.45 3.73
CA LYS A 28 -4.11 41.11 3.34
C LYS A 28 -5.19 40.10 2.93
N ALA A 29 -4.81 39.10 2.10
CA ALA A 29 -5.68 37.99 1.71
C ALA A 29 -6.21 37.22 2.94
N LEU A 30 -5.34 36.95 3.92
CA LEU A 30 -5.76 36.29 5.15
C LEU A 30 -6.72 37.11 5.99
N ALA A 31 -6.55 38.47 6.02
CA ALA A 31 -7.44 39.34 6.75
C ALA A 31 -8.84 39.42 6.11
N GLU A 32 -8.93 39.32 4.79
CA GLU A 32 -10.16 39.41 4.02
C GLU A 32 -10.93 38.08 4.00
N GLU A 33 -10.25 36.96 3.85
CA GLU A 33 -10.91 35.65 3.64
C GLU A 33 -11.12 34.83 4.93
N TYR A 34 -10.21 34.99 5.91
CA TYR A 34 -10.26 34.23 7.16
C TYR A 34 -10.55 35.19 8.33
N ASN A 35 -11.69 35.06 8.98
CA ASN A 35 -12.11 35.93 10.08
C ASN A 35 -11.19 35.81 11.31
N LEU A 36 -9.92 36.26 11.16
CA LEU A 36 -8.88 36.16 12.19
C LEU A 36 -9.02 37.22 13.31
N SER A 37 -10.00 38.15 13.20
CA SER A 37 -10.30 39.21 14.18
C SER A 37 -9.09 40.12 14.52
N VAL A 38 -8.12 40.24 13.60
CA VAL A 38 -6.90 41.04 13.74
C VAL A 38 -6.54 41.77 12.45
N SER A 39 -5.80 42.89 12.55
CA SER A 39 -5.38 43.67 11.38
C SER A 39 -4.36 42.92 10.51
N SER A 40 -4.31 43.27 9.22
CA SER A 40 -3.32 42.72 8.28
C SER A 40 -1.85 42.98 8.74
N ALA A 41 -1.63 44.10 9.46
CA ALA A 41 -0.31 44.38 10.06
C ALA A 41 0.06 43.36 11.16
N THR A 42 -0.91 43.01 12.02
CA THR A 42 -0.75 42.00 13.06
C THR A 42 -0.52 40.61 12.45
N ILE A 43 -1.27 40.26 11.38
CA ILE A 43 -1.06 39.00 10.64
C ILE A 43 0.33 38.96 10.05
N ARG A 44 0.79 40.04 9.39
CA ARG A 44 2.16 40.14 8.84
C ARG A 44 3.24 39.91 9.89
N SER A 45 3.07 40.52 11.08
CA SER A 45 4.00 40.31 12.19
C SER A 45 4.00 38.83 12.66
N GLY A 46 2.81 38.22 12.76
CA GLY A 46 2.66 36.80 13.10
C GLY A 46 3.30 35.87 12.07
N MET A 47 3.12 36.13 10.77
CA MET A 47 3.76 35.38 9.68
C MET A 47 5.30 35.52 9.75
N GLY A 48 5.83 36.71 10.10
CA GLY A 48 7.26 36.91 10.30
C GLY A 48 7.83 36.12 11.50
N LEU A 49 7.04 35.93 12.57
CA LEU A 49 7.43 35.06 13.68
C LEU A 49 7.41 33.58 13.30
N LEU A 50 6.40 33.15 12.53
CA LEU A 50 6.33 31.78 12.00
C LEU A 50 7.46 31.48 11.01
N GLU A 51 7.87 32.48 10.21
CA GLU A 51 9.05 32.37 9.34
C GLU A 51 10.34 32.21 10.13
N LYS A 52 10.55 33.03 11.18
CA LYS A 52 11.71 32.87 12.07
C LYS A 52 11.73 31.52 12.78
N ALA A 53 10.56 30.93 13.00
CA ALA A 53 10.40 29.58 13.55
C ALA A 53 10.59 28.46 12.51
N GLY A 54 10.85 28.78 11.23
CA GLY A 54 11.02 27.83 10.14
C GLY A 54 9.72 27.16 9.66
N LEU A 55 8.55 27.67 10.06
CA LEU A 55 7.23 27.10 9.67
C LEU A 55 6.69 27.70 8.38
N LEU A 56 7.14 28.89 8.02
CA LEU A 56 6.87 29.54 6.75
C LEU A 56 8.20 29.98 6.12
N TYR A 57 8.20 30.21 4.83
CA TYR A 57 9.31 30.85 4.14
C TYR A 57 8.80 31.84 3.07
N GLN A 58 9.68 32.71 2.63
CA GLN A 58 9.39 33.67 1.58
C GLN A 58 10.16 33.28 0.31
N PRO A 59 9.49 32.87 -0.79
CA PRO A 59 10.21 32.45 -1.98
C PRO A 59 10.96 33.59 -2.67
N HIS A 60 10.44 34.83 -2.61
CA HIS A 60 11.08 36.02 -3.17
C HIS A 60 10.79 37.23 -2.29
N THR A 61 11.66 38.25 -2.31
CA THR A 61 11.63 39.43 -1.44
C THR A 61 10.28 40.18 -1.42
N SER A 62 9.52 40.15 -2.51
CA SER A 62 8.19 40.77 -2.63
C SER A 62 7.03 39.79 -2.51
N ALA A 63 7.29 38.49 -2.40
CA ALA A 63 6.26 37.45 -2.33
C ALA A 63 5.60 37.41 -0.95
N GLY A 64 4.44 36.77 -0.88
CA GLY A 64 3.81 36.35 0.37
C GLY A 64 4.65 35.28 1.09
N ARG A 65 4.00 34.50 1.93
CA ARG A 65 4.62 33.39 2.63
C ARG A 65 4.06 32.06 2.16
N VAL A 66 4.92 31.04 2.13
CA VAL A 66 4.61 29.67 1.75
C VAL A 66 4.90 28.77 2.96
N PRO A 67 4.05 27.77 3.25
CA PRO A 67 4.34 26.80 4.30
C PRO A 67 5.60 25.96 3.99
N SER A 68 6.46 25.77 4.99
CA SER A 68 7.54 24.79 4.91
C SER A 68 7.05 23.37 5.25
N ASP A 69 7.88 22.34 5.04
CA ASP A 69 7.56 20.97 5.46
C ASP A 69 7.24 20.91 6.96
N SER A 70 8.02 21.64 7.79
CA SER A 70 7.75 21.77 9.23
C SER A 70 6.44 22.49 9.52
N GLY A 71 6.06 23.47 8.71
CA GLY A 71 4.75 24.16 8.80
C GLY A 71 3.60 23.21 8.51
N TYR A 72 3.69 22.43 7.44
CA TYR A 72 2.72 21.38 7.13
C TYR A 72 2.67 20.30 8.22
N ARG A 73 3.81 19.89 8.80
CA ARG A 73 3.85 18.93 9.90
C ARG A 73 3.06 19.43 11.12
N VAL A 74 3.28 20.67 11.54
CA VAL A 74 2.51 21.26 12.64
C VAL A 74 1.02 21.34 12.30
N TYR A 75 0.69 21.68 11.07
CA TYR A 75 -0.70 21.70 10.59
C TYR A 75 -1.37 20.32 10.69
N VAL A 76 -0.75 19.29 10.17
CA VAL A 76 -1.26 17.90 10.17
C VAL A 76 -1.39 17.35 11.59
N ASP A 77 -0.39 17.59 12.45
CA ASP A 77 -0.37 16.98 13.77
C ASP A 77 -1.27 17.68 14.79
N ARG A 78 -1.59 18.99 14.61
CA ARG A 78 -2.20 19.80 15.67
C ARG A 78 -3.35 20.69 15.24
N LEU A 79 -3.46 21.07 13.97
CA LEU A 79 -4.34 22.15 13.56
C LEU A 79 -5.50 21.70 12.65
N MET A 80 -5.35 20.62 11.89
CA MET A 80 -6.39 20.09 11.02
C MET A 80 -7.28 19.06 11.73
N GLN A 81 -8.44 18.81 11.15
CA GLN A 81 -9.32 17.69 11.49
C GLN A 81 -9.65 16.90 10.23
N PRO A 82 -9.63 15.56 10.25
CA PRO A 82 -10.04 14.73 9.13
C PRO A 82 -11.50 15.04 8.69
N SER A 83 -11.77 14.88 7.41
CA SER A 83 -13.06 15.19 6.80
C SER A 83 -13.99 13.96 6.84
N GLU A 84 -14.92 13.89 7.80
CA GLU A 84 -15.92 12.81 7.90
C GLU A 84 -16.73 12.65 6.60
N ARG A 85 -17.12 13.76 5.98
CA ARG A 85 -17.87 13.75 4.71
C ARG A 85 -17.08 13.06 3.59
N ARG A 86 -15.75 13.20 3.56
CA ARG A 86 -14.90 12.54 2.56
C ARG A 86 -14.77 11.07 2.85
N ALA A 87 -14.64 10.67 4.11
CA ALA A 87 -14.63 9.28 4.52
C ALA A 87 -15.90 8.55 4.06
N GLU A 88 -17.07 9.05 4.44
CA GLU A 88 -18.38 8.48 4.06
C GLU A 88 -18.55 8.36 2.53
N ARG A 89 -18.17 9.41 1.79
CA ARG A 89 -18.25 9.39 0.33
C ARG A 89 -17.34 8.33 -0.27
N THR A 90 -16.14 8.17 0.27
CA THR A 90 -15.16 7.17 -0.19
C THR A 90 -15.69 5.76 0.03
N GLU A 91 -16.16 5.44 1.23
CA GLU A 91 -16.75 4.13 1.57
C GLU A 91 -17.94 3.80 0.67
N LYS A 92 -18.83 4.76 0.48
CA LYS A 92 -20.00 4.59 -0.38
C LYS A 92 -19.62 4.28 -1.83
N LEU A 93 -18.64 5.00 -2.39
CA LEU A 93 -18.21 4.77 -3.79
C LEU A 93 -17.49 3.44 -3.95
N LEU A 94 -16.62 3.06 -3.00
CA LEU A 94 -15.98 1.75 -2.99
C LEU A 94 -17.03 0.64 -2.92
N GLY A 95 -18.02 0.75 -2.02
CA GLY A 95 -19.09 -0.22 -1.88
C GLY A 95 -20.00 -0.35 -3.11
N GLN A 96 -20.19 0.73 -3.87
CA GLN A 96 -21.03 0.72 -5.07
C GLN A 96 -20.31 0.22 -6.32
N GLN A 97 -19.00 0.45 -6.45
CA GLN A 97 -18.27 0.22 -7.70
C GLN A 97 -17.43 -1.06 -7.66
N LEU A 98 -17.04 -1.57 -6.48
CA LEU A 98 -16.26 -2.79 -6.37
C LEU A 98 -17.18 -4.01 -6.28
N GLN A 99 -17.04 -4.93 -7.24
CA GLN A 99 -17.85 -6.16 -7.34
C GLN A 99 -17.09 -7.35 -6.75
N TRP A 100 -17.13 -7.51 -5.43
CA TRP A 100 -16.38 -8.53 -4.68
C TRP A 100 -16.66 -9.98 -5.13
N ASP A 101 -17.86 -10.25 -5.60
CA ASP A 101 -18.27 -11.61 -6.00
C ASP A 101 -17.72 -12.02 -7.39
N ASN A 102 -17.33 -11.05 -8.23
CA ASN A 102 -17.00 -11.30 -9.63
C ASN A 102 -15.55 -10.94 -10.00
N TRP A 103 -14.82 -10.26 -9.16
CA TRP A 103 -13.48 -9.77 -9.47
C TRP A 103 -12.41 -10.49 -8.65
N SER A 104 -11.24 -10.71 -9.26
CA SER A 104 -10.06 -11.13 -8.50
C SER A 104 -9.65 -10.04 -7.51
N LEU A 105 -8.97 -10.43 -6.43
CA LEU A 105 -8.48 -9.47 -5.43
C LEU A 105 -7.63 -8.37 -6.07
N GLU A 106 -6.76 -8.73 -7.02
CA GLU A 106 -5.93 -7.76 -7.75
C GLU A 106 -6.78 -6.75 -8.52
N ALA A 107 -7.84 -7.21 -9.22
CA ALA A 107 -8.77 -6.34 -9.94
C ALA A 107 -9.53 -5.40 -8.99
N LEU A 108 -9.92 -5.90 -7.80
CA LEU A 108 -10.57 -5.10 -6.76
C LEU A 108 -9.65 -4.00 -6.24
N LEU A 109 -8.39 -4.31 -5.94
CA LEU A 109 -7.42 -3.33 -5.45
C LEU A 109 -7.05 -2.30 -6.52
N ARG A 110 -6.91 -2.71 -7.78
CA ARG A 110 -6.77 -1.77 -8.90
C ARG A 110 -7.98 -0.86 -9.05
N GLY A 111 -9.19 -1.41 -8.95
CA GLY A 111 -10.43 -0.63 -8.96
C GLY A 111 -10.50 0.37 -7.81
N ALA A 112 -10.11 -0.04 -6.60
CA ALA A 112 -10.02 0.84 -5.44
C ALA A 112 -9.01 1.98 -5.66
N ALA A 113 -7.81 1.68 -6.20
CA ALA A 113 -6.81 2.69 -6.53
C ALA A 113 -7.34 3.70 -7.56
N GLN A 114 -8.07 3.24 -8.59
CA GLN A 114 -8.69 4.12 -9.59
C GLN A 114 -9.76 5.03 -8.99
N ILE A 115 -10.59 4.51 -8.09
CA ILE A 115 -11.62 5.31 -7.40
C ILE A 115 -10.94 6.38 -6.54
N LEU A 116 -9.94 5.99 -5.75
CA LEU A 116 -9.22 6.91 -4.87
C LEU A 116 -8.47 8.00 -5.64
N SER A 117 -7.78 7.66 -6.73
CA SER A 117 -7.08 8.64 -7.55
C SER A 117 -8.04 9.67 -8.16
N LYS A 118 -9.19 9.23 -8.68
CA LYS A 118 -10.22 10.14 -9.21
C LYS A 118 -10.85 11.05 -8.14
N LEU A 119 -11.00 10.53 -6.92
CA LEU A 119 -11.58 11.31 -5.81
C LEU A 119 -10.60 12.34 -5.25
N SER A 120 -9.33 11.98 -5.15
CA SER A 120 -8.28 12.81 -4.55
C SER A 120 -7.61 13.75 -5.55
N GLY A 121 -7.52 13.34 -6.82
CA GLY A 121 -6.66 13.98 -7.82
C GLY A 121 -5.18 13.67 -7.65
N TYR A 122 -4.84 12.69 -6.80
CA TYR A 122 -3.47 12.27 -6.49
C TYR A 122 -3.19 10.85 -6.96
N ILE A 123 -1.93 10.44 -6.95
CA ILE A 123 -1.55 9.05 -7.20
C ILE A 123 -2.02 8.21 -6.03
N ALA A 124 -2.80 7.17 -6.33
CA ALA A 124 -3.19 6.16 -5.36
C ALA A 124 -2.32 4.92 -5.51
N LEU A 125 -1.81 4.43 -4.39
CA LEU A 125 -0.96 3.26 -4.28
C LEU A 125 -1.64 2.29 -3.31
N ILE A 126 -1.96 1.09 -3.76
CA ILE A 126 -2.51 0.05 -2.88
C ILE A 126 -1.61 -1.19 -3.01
N THR A 127 -1.00 -1.60 -1.90
CA THR A 127 -0.21 -2.84 -1.90
C THR A 127 -1.15 -4.03 -1.90
N LEU A 128 -0.79 -5.10 -2.60
CA LEU A 128 -1.49 -6.37 -2.43
C LEU A 128 -1.23 -6.92 -1.02
N PRO A 129 -2.19 -7.70 -0.46
CA PRO A 129 -1.99 -8.30 0.85
C PRO A 129 -0.71 -9.12 0.87
N GLN A 130 0.16 -8.79 1.81
CA GLN A 130 1.31 -9.64 2.14
C GLN A 130 0.96 -10.46 3.36
N SER A 131 1.08 -11.73 3.23
CA SER A 131 0.98 -12.64 4.35
C SER A 131 2.34 -13.31 4.54
N GLN A 132 3.12 -12.80 5.51
CA GLN A 132 4.26 -13.58 6.05
C GLN A 132 3.76 -14.87 6.73
N ILE A 133 2.45 -14.97 6.94
CA ILE A 133 1.75 -16.10 7.56
C ILE A 133 0.64 -16.57 6.59
N ALA A 134 0.93 -16.63 5.28
CA ALA A 134 -0.02 -17.20 4.34
C ALA A 134 -0.29 -18.65 4.77
N GLN A 135 -1.58 -18.96 5.03
CA GLN A 135 -2.01 -20.31 5.34
C GLN A 135 -2.45 -21.02 4.07
N LEU A 136 -2.10 -22.27 3.94
CA LEU A 136 -2.54 -23.07 2.83
C LEU A 136 -4.05 -23.32 2.93
N ARG A 137 -4.81 -22.90 1.92
CA ARG A 137 -6.25 -23.17 1.81
C ARG A 137 -6.51 -24.44 1.02
N HIS A 138 -5.80 -24.59 -0.09
CA HIS A 138 -5.92 -25.74 -0.98
C HIS A 138 -4.63 -25.98 -1.73
N LEU A 139 -4.31 -27.25 -1.95
CA LEU A 139 -3.18 -27.71 -2.73
C LEU A 139 -3.65 -28.75 -3.73
N GLN A 140 -3.15 -28.70 -4.96
CA GLN A 140 -3.41 -29.68 -5.98
C GLN A 140 -2.14 -30.05 -6.73
N LEU A 141 -1.97 -31.34 -6.95
CA LEU A 141 -0.95 -31.90 -7.83
C LEU A 141 -1.64 -32.38 -9.11
N ILE A 142 -1.13 -31.97 -10.26
CA ILE A 142 -1.64 -32.38 -11.57
C ILE A 142 -0.49 -32.79 -12.47
N GLN A 143 -0.70 -33.82 -13.29
CA GLN A 143 0.21 -34.14 -14.38
C GLN A 143 -0.06 -33.18 -15.53
N VAL A 144 0.99 -32.51 -16.04
CA VAL A 144 0.90 -31.59 -17.19
C VAL A 144 1.38 -32.29 -18.46
N ASP A 145 2.48 -33.02 -18.35
CA ASP A 145 3.08 -33.81 -19.41
C ASP A 145 3.63 -35.12 -18.83
N PRO A 146 3.94 -36.15 -19.64
CA PRO A 146 4.59 -37.37 -19.17
C PRO A 146 5.84 -37.05 -18.35
N GLY A 147 5.82 -37.42 -17.07
CA GLY A 147 6.92 -37.15 -16.14
C GLY A 147 7.01 -35.72 -15.61
N GLN A 148 6.03 -34.85 -15.91
CA GLN A 148 5.98 -33.48 -15.36
C GLN A 148 4.76 -33.29 -14.46
N ILE A 149 5.01 -32.91 -13.21
CA ILE A 149 3.97 -32.60 -12.22
C ILE A 149 3.99 -31.11 -11.93
N MET A 150 2.80 -30.50 -11.96
CA MET A 150 2.58 -29.15 -11.45
C MET A 150 1.91 -29.22 -10.09
N LEU A 151 2.48 -28.52 -9.13
CA LEU A 151 1.85 -28.22 -7.85
C LEU A 151 1.19 -26.85 -7.94
N ILE A 152 -0.09 -26.78 -7.59
CA ILE A 152 -0.85 -25.54 -7.46
C ILE A 152 -1.21 -25.38 -5.99
N ALA A 153 -0.82 -24.28 -5.38
CA ALA A 153 -1.16 -23.93 -4.00
C ALA A 153 -2.00 -22.65 -3.97
N VAL A 154 -3.12 -22.70 -3.27
CA VAL A 154 -4.00 -21.55 -3.04
C VAL A 154 -3.91 -21.18 -1.57
N THR A 155 -3.60 -19.93 -1.29
CA THR A 155 -3.50 -19.41 0.06
C THR A 155 -4.84 -18.89 0.58
N ASP A 156 -4.89 -18.60 1.86
CA ASP A 156 -6.03 -17.96 2.51
C ASP A 156 -6.24 -16.50 2.08
N VAL A 157 -5.22 -15.85 1.50
CA VAL A 157 -5.30 -14.54 0.84
C VAL A 157 -5.67 -14.62 -0.64
N TYR A 158 -6.10 -15.80 -1.12
CA TYR A 158 -6.44 -16.09 -2.52
C TYR A 158 -5.28 -15.90 -3.51
N GLU A 159 -4.07 -15.88 -3.01
CA GLU A 159 -2.88 -15.94 -3.85
C GLU A 159 -2.72 -17.37 -4.36
N THR A 160 -2.51 -17.52 -5.66
CA THR A 160 -2.26 -18.82 -6.30
C THR A 160 -0.83 -18.87 -6.75
N GLN A 161 -0.11 -19.87 -6.26
CA GLN A 161 1.26 -20.18 -6.67
C GLN A 161 1.30 -21.52 -7.38
N SER A 162 2.11 -21.61 -8.43
CA SER A 162 2.33 -22.86 -9.13
C SER A 162 3.83 -23.11 -9.33
N THR A 163 4.23 -24.36 -9.20
CA THR A 163 5.59 -24.80 -9.50
C THR A 163 5.57 -26.12 -10.24
N LEU A 164 6.52 -26.31 -11.15
CA LEU A 164 6.64 -27.50 -12.00
C LEU A 164 7.89 -28.28 -11.59
N VAL A 165 7.76 -29.61 -11.50
CA VAL A 165 8.89 -30.50 -11.31
C VAL A 165 8.82 -31.64 -12.32
N THR A 166 10.00 -32.11 -12.72
CA THR A 166 10.14 -33.31 -13.55
C THR A 166 10.40 -34.51 -12.63
N LEU A 167 9.58 -35.54 -12.77
CA LEU A 167 9.79 -36.83 -12.10
C LEU A 167 11.07 -37.49 -12.63
N GLN A 168 11.75 -38.22 -11.76
CA GLN A 168 12.83 -39.10 -12.20
C GLN A 168 12.23 -40.26 -12.97
N GLN A 169 12.91 -40.65 -14.05
CA GLN A 169 12.56 -41.85 -14.80
C GLN A 169 12.89 -43.09 -13.97
N ASP A 170 12.07 -44.15 -14.11
CA ASP A 170 12.34 -45.43 -13.51
C ASP A 170 13.58 -46.09 -14.16
N GLU A 171 14.08 -47.20 -13.59
CA GLU A 171 15.26 -47.95 -14.06
C GLU A 171 15.13 -48.38 -15.54
N ASP A 172 13.89 -48.53 -16.05
CA ASP A 172 13.59 -48.91 -17.44
C ASP A 172 13.49 -47.69 -18.39
N ASN A 173 13.85 -46.48 -17.94
CA ASN A 173 13.79 -45.23 -18.71
C ASN A 173 12.36 -44.88 -19.17
N SER A 174 11.33 -45.34 -18.44
CA SER A 174 9.91 -45.09 -18.69
C SER A 174 9.33 -44.20 -17.61
N TYR A 175 8.28 -43.43 -17.98
CA TYR A 175 7.46 -42.69 -17.01
C TYR A 175 6.30 -43.58 -16.57
N PRO A 176 5.77 -43.39 -15.34
CA PRO A 176 4.57 -44.08 -14.89
C PRO A 176 3.40 -43.92 -15.87
N ASP A 177 2.51 -44.91 -15.91
CA ASP A 177 1.27 -44.82 -16.68
C ASP A 177 0.49 -43.57 -16.25
N SER A 178 0.08 -42.75 -17.23
CA SER A 178 -0.57 -41.45 -17.00
C SER A 178 -1.84 -41.58 -16.16
N GLU A 179 -2.70 -42.60 -16.42
CA GLU A 179 -3.93 -42.79 -15.67
C GLU A 179 -3.67 -43.21 -14.21
N LEU A 180 -2.63 -43.99 -13.99
CA LEU A 180 -2.22 -44.42 -12.66
C LEU A 180 -1.64 -43.27 -11.88
N LEU A 181 -0.76 -42.49 -12.51
CA LEU A 181 -0.16 -41.29 -11.92
C LEU A 181 -1.20 -40.26 -11.52
N ASP A 182 -2.18 -39.97 -12.36
CA ASP A 182 -3.25 -39.02 -12.04
C ASP A 182 -4.05 -39.41 -10.79
N ARG A 183 -4.36 -40.71 -10.65
CA ARG A 183 -5.03 -41.21 -9.44
C ARG A 183 -4.16 -41.06 -8.19
N GLU A 184 -2.90 -41.40 -8.28
CA GLU A 184 -1.96 -41.26 -7.18
C GLU A 184 -1.75 -39.81 -6.77
N LEU A 185 -1.61 -38.89 -7.73
CA LEU A 185 -1.50 -37.46 -7.47
C LEU A 185 -2.77 -36.89 -6.81
N GLN A 186 -3.93 -37.42 -7.17
CA GLN A 186 -5.19 -37.03 -6.53
C GLN A 186 -5.27 -37.49 -5.08
N ILE A 187 -4.91 -38.74 -4.79
CA ILE A 187 -4.87 -39.29 -3.43
C ILE A 187 -3.87 -38.48 -2.58
N LEU A 188 -2.70 -38.22 -3.13
CA LEU A 188 -1.65 -37.46 -2.47
C LEU A 188 -2.08 -36.01 -2.22
N SER A 189 -2.74 -35.36 -3.17
CA SER A 189 -3.31 -34.02 -2.99
C SER A 189 -4.33 -33.99 -1.85
N ASN A 190 -5.21 -34.99 -1.76
CA ASN A 190 -6.19 -35.10 -0.68
C ASN A 190 -5.52 -35.30 0.69
N PHE A 191 -4.50 -36.15 0.75
CA PHE A 191 -3.72 -36.39 1.97
C PHE A 191 -3.03 -35.09 2.43
N LEU A 192 -2.31 -34.43 1.52
CA LEU A 192 -1.62 -33.18 1.81
C LEU A 192 -2.60 -32.07 2.25
N ASN A 193 -3.75 -31.96 1.61
CA ASN A 193 -4.78 -31.01 2.05
C ASN A 193 -5.28 -31.31 3.47
N ALA A 194 -5.46 -32.59 3.83
CA ALA A 194 -5.90 -32.97 5.17
C ALA A 194 -4.87 -32.58 6.25
N GLN A 195 -3.58 -32.70 5.93
CA GLN A 195 -2.48 -32.41 6.86
C GLN A 195 -2.13 -30.92 6.94
N LEU A 196 -2.25 -30.18 5.82
CA LEU A 196 -1.64 -28.88 5.65
C LEU A 196 -2.64 -27.72 5.62
N ARG A 197 -3.92 -28.00 5.41
CA ARG A 197 -4.93 -26.95 5.36
C ARG A 197 -4.97 -26.12 6.66
N GLY A 198 -4.82 -24.81 6.52
CA GLY A 198 -4.78 -23.88 7.64
C GLY A 198 -3.42 -23.77 8.33
N ARG A 199 -2.38 -24.50 7.87
CA ARG A 199 -1.03 -24.31 8.35
C ARG A 199 -0.31 -23.20 7.58
N PRO A 200 0.62 -22.47 8.23
CA PRO A 200 1.50 -21.54 7.53
C PRO A 200 2.26 -22.24 6.42
N ILE A 201 2.41 -21.60 5.27
CA ILE A 201 3.15 -22.18 4.14
C ILE A 201 4.63 -22.40 4.49
N ALA A 202 5.19 -21.59 5.38
CA ALA A 202 6.54 -21.79 5.90
C ALA A 202 6.74 -23.18 6.52
N ASP A 203 5.71 -23.73 7.16
CA ASP A 203 5.75 -25.06 7.82
C ASP A 203 5.77 -26.22 6.80
N LEU A 204 5.51 -25.94 5.51
CA LEU A 204 5.57 -26.95 4.45
C LEU A 204 6.98 -27.50 4.23
N ALA A 205 8.02 -26.72 4.55
CA ALA A 205 9.40 -27.15 4.44
C ALA A 205 9.78 -28.20 5.50
N ASP A 206 9.08 -28.18 6.64
CA ASP A 206 9.38 -29.00 7.83
C ASP A 206 8.47 -30.24 7.92
N LEU A 207 7.81 -30.62 6.83
CA LEU A 207 6.97 -31.82 6.79
C LEU A 207 7.80 -33.08 7.01
N ASP A 208 7.31 -33.93 7.92
CA ASP A 208 7.86 -35.28 8.09
C ASP A 208 7.36 -36.21 6.97
N TRP A 209 8.17 -36.37 5.95
CA TRP A 209 7.88 -37.24 4.80
C TRP A 209 7.97 -38.75 5.15
N GLY A 210 8.42 -39.10 6.36
CA GLY A 210 8.49 -40.48 6.84
C GLY A 210 7.12 -41.09 7.18
N GLU A 211 6.08 -40.26 7.38
CA GLU A 211 4.70 -40.70 7.61
C GLU A 211 3.96 -41.06 6.31
N LEU A 212 4.54 -40.77 5.14
CA LEU A 212 3.96 -41.17 3.86
C LEU A 212 3.97 -42.71 3.74
N ASP A 213 2.83 -43.28 3.32
CA ASP A 213 2.72 -44.68 2.98
C ASP A 213 3.82 -45.11 1.98
N ARG A 214 4.28 -46.36 2.07
CA ARG A 214 5.37 -46.89 1.23
C ARG A 214 5.11 -46.70 -0.28
N GLU A 215 3.86 -46.67 -0.70
CA GLU A 215 3.48 -46.44 -2.09
C GLU A 215 3.82 -45.03 -2.60
N PHE A 216 3.80 -44.03 -1.71
CA PHE A 216 4.09 -42.64 -2.05
C PHE A 216 5.55 -42.24 -1.79
N GLN A 217 6.35 -43.12 -1.13
CA GLN A 217 7.76 -42.83 -0.87
C GLN A 217 8.57 -42.59 -2.16
N ARG A 218 8.18 -43.20 -3.27
CA ARG A 218 8.81 -42.96 -4.59
C ARG A 218 8.68 -41.51 -5.07
N TYR A 219 7.68 -40.76 -4.59
CA TYR A 219 7.48 -39.34 -4.92
C TYR A 219 8.06 -38.40 -3.86
N ALA A 220 8.53 -38.92 -2.73
CA ALA A 220 8.95 -38.12 -1.59
C ALA A 220 10.02 -37.09 -1.94
N ASP A 221 11.03 -37.45 -2.71
CA ASP A 221 12.12 -36.56 -3.10
C ASP A 221 11.63 -35.46 -4.08
N SER A 222 10.78 -35.84 -5.05
CA SER A 222 10.20 -34.90 -6.00
C SER A 222 9.27 -33.92 -5.30
N LEU A 223 8.46 -34.39 -4.35
CA LEU A 223 7.57 -33.55 -3.55
C LEU A 223 8.35 -32.61 -2.62
N LYS A 224 9.39 -33.12 -1.97
CA LYS A 224 10.29 -32.32 -1.13
C LYS A 224 10.92 -31.19 -1.93
N THR A 225 11.32 -31.45 -3.16
CA THR A 225 11.84 -30.44 -4.09
C THR A 225 10.76 -29.41 -4.45
N LEU A 226 9.54 -29.86 -4.82
CA LEU A 226 8.40 -29.00 -5.11
C LEU A 226 8.05 -28.06 -3.94
N PHE A 227 7.97 -28.63 -2.73
CA PHE A 227 7.64 -27.83 -1.55
C PHE A 227 8.76 -26.87 -1.17
N SER A 228 10.02 -27.29 -1.26
CA SER A 228 11.16 -26.41 -1.03
C SER A 228 11.17 -25.23 -2.03
N ASP A 229 10.89 -25.49 -3.29
CA ASP A 229 10.78 -24.45 -4.32
C ASP A 229 9.57 -23.54 -4.11
N LEU A 230 8.42 -24.09 -3.71
CA LEU A 230 7.23 -23.33 -3.36
C LEU A 230 7.52 -22.39 -2.18
N VAL A 231 8.07 -22.92 -1.08
CA VAL A 231 8.43 -22.15 0.11
C VAL A 231 9.45 -21.06 -0.24
N ARG A 232 10.48 -21.41 -1.01
CA ARG A 232 11.48 -20.43 -1.47
C ARG A 232 10.86 -19.32 -2.30
N ARG A 233 9.94 -19.62 -3.21
CA ARG A 233 9.23 -18.62 -4.03
C ARG A 233 8.31 -17.72 -3.19
N LEU A 234 7.68 -18.27 -2.17
CA LEU A 234 6.81 -17.54 -1.26
C LEU A 234 7.60 -16.73 -0.22
N GLN A 235 8.82 -17.17 0.12
CA GLN A 235 9.73 -16.45 1.03
C GLN A 235 10.62 -15.43 0.30
N THR A 236 10.89 -15.62 -1.00
CA THR A 236 11.54 -14.57 -1.79
C THR A 236 10.57 -13.41 -1.86
N PRO A 237 10.96 -12.19 -1.50
CA PRO A 237 10.10 -11.04 -1.71
C PRO A 237 9.91 -10.90 -3.23
N THR A 238 8.91 -11.60 -3.76
CA THR A 238 8.38 -11.31 -5.08
C THR A 238 8.04 -9.83 -5.02
N VAL A 239 8.45 -9.05 -6.01
CA VAL A 239 8.08 -7.66 -6.19
C VAL A 239 6.65 -7.50 -5.71
N VAL A 240 6.46 -6.82 -4.58
CA VAL A 240 5.12 -6.71 -4.00
C VAL A 240 4.32 -5.91 -5.00
N PRO A 241 3.33 -6.51 -5.68
CA PRO A 241 2.59 -5.77 -6.67
C PRO A 241 1.86 -4.64 -5.94
N ILE A 242 2.16 -3.42 -6.36
CA ILE A 242 1.48 -2.22 -5.91
C ILE A 242 0.54 -1.81 -7.04
N ALA A 243 -0.76 -1.77 -6.76
CA ALA A 243 -1.72 -1.20 -7.69
C ALA A 243 -1.55 0.32 -7.69
N ILE A 244 -1.08 0.89 -8.79
CA ILE A 244 -0.82 2.32 -8.97
C ILE A 244 -1.87 2.91 -9.92
N SER A 245 -2.44 4.07 -9.56
CA SER A 245 -3.38 4.81 -10.40
C SER A 245 -3.29 6.31 -10.19
N GLY A 246 -3.65 7.11 -11.21
CA GLY A 246 -3.72 8.58 -11.10
C GLY A 246 -2.46 9.33 -11.50
N ILE A 247 -1.46 8.68 -12.08
CA ILE A 247 -0.22 9.33 -12.53
C ILE A 247 -0.53 10.49 -13.49
N ALA A 248 -1.37 10.25 -14.49
CA ALA A 248 -1.72 11.26 -15.49
C ALA A 248 -2.45 12.47 -14.90
N ASP A 249 -3.19 12.31 -13.81
CA ASP A 249 -3.92 13.41 -13.17
C ASP A 249 -2.97 14.29 -12.34
N VAL A 250 -2.02 13.70 -11.64
CA VAL A 250 -0.99 14.43 -10.87
C VAL A 250 -0.08 15.24 -11.77
N LEU A 251 0.27 14.74 -12.96
CA LEU A 251 1.10 15.46 -13.92
C LEU A 251 0.48 16.75 -14.44
N ARG A 252 -0.81 16.99 -14.22
CA ARG A 252 -1.48 18.26 -14.56
C ARG A 252 -1.32 19.33 -13.49
N LEU A 253 -0.82 18.96 -12.31
CA LEU A 253 -0.61 19.91 -11.23
C LEU A 253 0.64 20.77 -11.51
N PRO A 254 0.61 22.07 -11.14
CA PRO A 254 1.70 22.99 -11.45
C PRO A 254 3.07 22.59 -10.87
N GLU A 255 3.09 21.85 -9.77
CA GLU A 255 4.32 21.33 -9.15
C GLU A 255 5.05 20.32 -10.02
N PHE A 256 4.35 19.67 -10.94
CA PHE A 256 4.89 18.67 -11.86
C PHE A 256 5.01 19.19 -13.30
N ALA A 257 5.05 20.53 -13.50
CA ALA A 257 5.19 21.12 -14.81
C ALA A 257 6.62 20.97 -15.41
N GLU A 258 7.63 20.79 -14.57
CA GLU A 258 9.02 20.66 -14.99
C GLU A 258 9.41 19.19 -15.19
N LEU A 259 9.80 18.84 -16.41
CA LEU A 259 10.18 17.47 -16.79
C LEU A 259 11.29 16.88 -15.91
N GLN A 260 12.24 17.69 -15.48
CA GLN A 260 13.35 17.26 -14.63
C GLN A 260 12.88 16.76 -13.24
N GLN A 261 11.78 17.28 -12.74
CA GLN A 261 11.19 16.85 -11.46
C GLN A 261 10.30 15.62 -11.62
N VAL A 262 9.66 15.50 -12.76
CA VAL A 262 8.71 14.41 -13.06
C VAL A 262 9.44 13.12 -13.44
N GLN A 263 10.51 13.19 -14.20
CA GLN A 263 11.20 12.03 -14.75
C GLN A 263 11.69 11.06 -13.66
N PRO A 264 12.33 11.49 -12.54
CA PRO A 264 12.70 10.58 -11.46
C PRO A 264 11.49 9.95 -10.74
N LEU A 265 10.39 10.71 -10.61
CA LEU A 265 9.15 10.19 -10.02
C LEU A 265 8.53 9.11 -10.91
N MET A 266 8.49 9.31 -12.22
CA MET A 266 7.99 8.31 -13.18
C MET A 266 8.84 7.05 -13.16
N HIS A 267 10.16 7.18 -13.19
CA HIS A 267 11.06 6.04 -13.10
C HIS A 267 10.82 5.23 -11.80
N LEU A 268 10.68 5.89 -10.66
CA LEU A 268 10.37 5.24 -9.40
C LEU A 268 9.02 4.48 -9.43
N LEU A 269 7.99 5.07 -10.05
CA LEU A 269 6.65 4.50 -10.09
C LEU A 269 6.48 3.35 -11.10
N GLU A 270 7.21 3.39 -12.21
CA GLU A 270 7.09 2.43 -13.32
C GLU A 270 8.15 1.32 -13.26
N ASP A 271 9.40 1.70 -13.00
CA ASP A 271 10.53 0.76 -13.08
C ASP A 271 10.98 0.21 -11.72
N GLU A 272 10.75 0.95 -10.62
CA GLU A 272 11.25 0.58 -9.27
C GLU A 272 10.18 0.72 -8.17
N PRO A 273 8.91 0.32 -8.40
CA PRO A 273 7.82 0.50 -7.43
C PRO A 273 8.08 -0.22 -6.09
N GLU A 274 8.92 -1.25 -6.08
CA GLU A 274 9.32 -1.97 -4.87
C GLU A 274 10.03 -1.09 -3.84
N GLN A 275 10.73 -0.02 -4.26
CA GLN A 275 11.36 0.93 -3.35
C GLN A 275 10.34 1.71 -2.51
N LEU A 276 9.10 1.84 -3.00
CA LEU A 276 8.01 2.48 -2.26
C LEU A 276 7.46 1.58 -1.16
N PHE A 277 7.60 0.26 -1.29
CA PHE A 277 6.95 -0.68 -0.38
C PHE A 277 7.28 -0.44 1.09
N PRO A 278 8.56 -0.31 1.53
CA PRO A 278 8.87 -0.06 2.93
C PRO A 278 8.39 1.31 3.45
N LEU A 279 8.00 2.23 2.55
CA LEU A 279 7.47 3.53 2.93
C LEU A 279 5.95 3.52 3.11
N VAL A 280 5.26 2.71 2.32
CA VAL A 280 3.80 2.62 2.33
C VAL A 280 3.30 1.55 3.31
N PHE A 281 4.07 0.49 3.51
CA PHE A 281 3.72 -0.61 4.40
C PHE A 281 4.90 -1.01 5.29
N GLU A 282 4.69 -0.98 6.60
CA GLU A 282 5.63 -1.48 7.59
C GLU A 282 5.01 -2.69 8.30
N PRO A 283 5.67 -3.87 8.26
CA PRO A 283 5.21 -5.07 8.96
C PRO A 283 5.12 -4.88 10.48
N ALA A 284 4.32 -5.72 11.13
CA ALA A 284 3.82 -5.54 12.50
C ALA A 284 4.83 -5.71 13.66
N ASP A 285 6.13 -5.84 13.42
CA ASP A 285 7.12 -6.13 14.47
C ASP A 285 7.45 -4.97 15.43
N SER A 286 6.78 -3.85 15.31
CA SER A 286 7.03 -2.71 16.20
C SER A 286 5.95 -2.61 17.28
N THR A 287 6.37 -2.81 18.51
CA THR A 287 5.65 -2.67 19.79
C THR A 287 5.12 -1.26 20.10
N THR A 288 5.14 -0.35 19.16
CA THR A 288 4.63 1.01 19.31
C THR A 288 3.17 1.08 18.84
N THR A 289 2.31 1.63 19.67
CA THR A 289 0.92 2.05 19.38
C THR A 289 0.94 3.02 18.22
N ARG A 290 0.91 2.49 16.96
CA ARG A 290 0.99 3.32 15.75
C ARG A 290 -0.34 3.97 15.44
N LYS A 291 -0.28 5.23 15.06
CA LYS A 291 -1.37 5.95 14.39
C LYS A 291 -1.83 5.10 13.20
N ARG A 292 -3.15 4.97 12.98
CA ARG A 292 -3.71 4.22 11.85
C ARG A 292 -3.26 4.76 10.49
N VAL A 293 -2.93 6.04 10.44
CA VAL A 293 -2.47 6.75 9.25
C VAL A 293 -1.08 7.32 9.49
N ASN A 294 -0.17 7.08 8.57
CA ASN A 294 1.16 7.66 8.53
C ASN A 294 1.22 8.73 7.43
N VAL A 295 1.81 9.88 7.73
CA VAL A 295 1.98 10.99 6.77
C VAL A 295 3.45 11.37 6.73
N ARG A 296 4.06 11.33 5.55
CA ARG A 296 5.45 11.78 5.30
C ARG A 296 5.41 12.98 4.37
N ILE A 297 5.96 14.10 4.80
CA ILE A 297 5.86 15.39 4.12
C ILE A 297 7.22 15.81 3.60
N GLY A 298 7.33 16.06 2.31
CA GLY A 298 8.51 16.66 1.71
C GLY A 298 9.80 15.90 2.07
N SER A 299 10.71 16.59 2.73
CA SER A 299 12.03 16.10 3.15
C SER A 299 12.00 14.93 4.15
N GLU A 300 10.85 14.60 4.73
CA GLU A 300 10.68 13.39 5.57
C GLU A 300 10.70 12.11 4.74
N ASN A 301 10.50 12.21 3.43
CA ASN A 301 10.61 11.08 2.52
C ASN A 301 12.10 10.74 2.30
N PRO A 302 12.51 9.47 2.52
CA PRO A 302 13.89 9.07 2.32
C PRO A 302 14.32 9.02 0.84
N LEU A 303 13.37 8.70 -0.07
CA LEU A 303 13.62 8.62 -1.51
C LEU A 303 13.60 10.02 -2.15
N GLU A 304 14.67 10.38 -2.83
CA GLU A 304 14.84 11.69 -3.45
C GLU A 304 13.71 12.04 -4.44
N PRO A 305 13.23 11.14 -5.32
CA PRO A 305 12.17 11.45 -6.27
C PRO A 305 10.84 11.92 -5.66
N ILE A 306 10.58 11.60 -4.41
CA ILE A 306 9.34 11.96 -3.70
C ILE A 306 9.54 12.99 -2.57
N ARG A 307 10.72 13.63 -2.48
CA ARG A 307 10.99 14.69 -1.49
C ARG A 307 10.20 15.98 -1.72
N THR A 308 9.65 16.17 -2.91
CA THR A 308 8.74 17.27 -3.23
C THR A 308 7.26 16.90 -3.04
N CYS A 309 7.02 15.67 -2.58
CA CYS A 309 5.70 15.09 -2.41
C CYS A 309 5.35 14.85 -0.94
N THR A 310 4.07 14.67 -0.69
CA THR A 310 3.57 14.07 0.56
C THR A 310 3.02 12.68 0.26
N LEU A 311 3.37 11.73 1.11
CA LEU A 311 2.85 10.38 1.12
C LEU A 311 1.96 10.18 2.37
N VAL A 312 0.67 9.90 2.14
CA VAL A 312 -0.32 9.56 3.18
C VAL A 312 -0.60 8.07 3.06
N SER A 313 -0.36 7.29 4.10
CA SER A 313 -0.52 5.82 4.08
C SER A 313 -1.39 5.36 5.23
N ALA A 314 -2.38 4.52 4.95
CA ALA A 314 -3.25 3.88 5.92
C ALA A 314 -3.15 2.36 5.77
N THR A 315 -2.95 1.64 6.88
CA THR A 315 -2.79 0.19 6.87
C THR A 315 -4.15 -0.50 6.90
N TYR A 316 -4.40 -1.42 5.98
CA TYR A 316 -5.55 -2.30 6.03
C TYR A 316 -5.18 -3.68 6.61
N ARG A 317 -6.18 -4.33 7.24
CA ARG A 317 -5.94 -5.50 8.09
C ARG A 317 -6.86 -6.65 7.70
N ARG A 318 -6.42 -7.86 8.08
CA ARG A 318 -7.27 -9.05 8.09
C ARG A 318 -7.34 -9.55 9.54
N GLY A 319 -8.48 -9.37 10.19
CA GLY A 319 -8.58 -9.52 11.64
C GLY A 319 -7.64 -8.56 12.37
N SER A 320 -6.74 -9.10 13.19
CA SER A 320 -5.73 -8.28 13.92
C SER A 320 -4.46 -8.00 13.11
N HIS A 321 -4.19 -8.71 12.01
CA HIS A 321 -2.93 -8.66 11.29
C HIS A 321 -2.95 -7.60 10.19
N PRO A 322 -1.96 -6.70 10.12
CA PRO A 322 -1.78 -5.80 9.00
C PRO A 322 -1.32 -6.62 7.78
N VAL A 323 -2.01 -6.46 6.65
CA VAL A 323 -1.72 -7.23 5.43
C VAL A 323 -1.33 -6.34 4.25
N GLY A 324 -1.56 -5.05 4.35
CA GLY A 324 -1.17 -4.11 3.29
C GLY A 324 -1.55 -2.67 3.64
N SER A 325 -1.41 -1.78 2.67
CA SER A 325 -1.67 -0.35 2.83
C SER A 325 -2.40 0.26 1.64
N VAL A 326 -3.14 1.31 1.94
CA VAL A 326 -3.71 2.27 1.00
C VAL A 326 -2.98 3.57 1.15
N SER A 327 -2.42 4.10 0.08
CA SER A 327 -1.62 5.32 0.14
C SER A 327 -2.02 6.30 -0.94
N LEU A 328 -1.86 7.59 -0.64
CA LEU A 328 -2.01 8.70 -1.59
C LEU A 328 -0.69 9.47 -1.64
N LEU A 329 -0.17 9.65 -2.85
CA LEU A 329 1.04 10.42 -3.13
C LEU A 329 0.68 11.64 -3.98
N GLY A 330 0.97 12.82 -3.49
CA GLY A 330 0.70 14.09 -4.15
C GLY A 330 1.72 15.17 -3.77
N PRO A 331 1.58 16.40 -4.24
CA PRO A 331 2.49 17.49 -3.88
C PRO A 331 2.39 17.81 -2.38
N THR A 332 3.41 18.46 -1.81
CA THR A 332 3.41 18.85 -0.38
C THR A 332 2.21 19.72 -0.03
N ARG A 333 1.64 20.48 -0.97
CA ARG A 333 0.40 21.25 -0.78
C ARG A 333 -0.87 20.46 -1.04
N MET A 334 -0.96 19.21 -0.62
CA MET A 334 -2.20 18.43 -0.79
C MET A 334 -3.29 18.81 0.21
N MET A 335 -4.53 18.40 -0.08
CA MET A 335 -5.67 18.56 0.85
C MET A 335 -5.58 17.47 1.93
N TYR A 336 -4.84 17.75 3.01
CA TYR A 336 -4.52 16.77 4.06
C TYR A 336 -5.75 16.18 4.73
N GLU A 337 -6.76 17.02 5.09
CA GLU A 337 -7.99 16.57 5.74
C GLU A 337 -8.72 15.53 4.90
N ASP A 338 -8.82 15.79 3.60
CA ASP A 338 -9.49 14.91 2.65
C ASP A 338 -8.66 13.65 2.39
N SER A 339 -7.34 13.79 2.17
CA SER A 339 -6.44 12.70 1.82
C SER A 339 -6.30 11.68 2.93
N ILE A 340 -6.16 12.14 4.17
CA ILE A 340 -6.09 11.29 5.36
C ILE A 340 -7.40 10.52 5.52
N SER A 341 -8.54 11.22 5.41
CA SER A 341 -9.87 10.60 5.54
C SER A 341 -10.13 9.57 4.45
N MET A 342 -9.75 9.86 3.19
CA MET A 342 -9.93 8.93 2.08
C MET A 342 -9.05 7.68 2.23
N ALA A 343 -7.78 7.85 2.62
CA ALA A 343 -6.87 6.72 2.81
C ALA A 343 -7.34 5.82 3.96
N GLU A 344 -7.75 6.43 5.10
CA GLU A 344 -8.26 5.69 6.26
C GLU A 344 -9.57 4.96 5.95
N ALA A 345 -10.53 5.63 5.32
CA ALA A 345 -11.81 5.05 4.93
C ALA A 345 -11.62 3.86 3.98
N ALA A 346 -10.75 4.00 2.99
CA ALA A 346 -10.46 2.90 2.07
C ALA A 346 -9.76 1.72 2.76
N ALA A 347 -8.82 1.99 3.67
CA ALA A 347 -8.16 0.94 4.44
C ALA A 347 -9.15 0.21 5.36
N ASN A 348 -10.07 0.92 6.00
CA ASN A 348 -11.14 0.33 6.81
C ASN A 348 -12.07 -0.54 5.96
N TYR A 349 -12.53 -0.01 4.82
CA TYR A 349 -13.38 -0.75 3.88
C TYR A 349 -12.74 -2.06 3.41
N LEU A 350 -11.45 -2.02 3.00
CA LEU A 350 -10.73 -3.22 2.60
C LEU A 350 -10.55 -4.20 3.76
N SER A 351 -10.30 -3.70 4.99
CA SER A 351 -10.15 -4.52 6.18
C SER A 351 -11.44 -5.30 6.50
N GLU A 352 -12.58 -4.62 6.44
CA GLU A 352 -13.90 -5.25 6.69
C GLU A 352 -14.20 -6.34 5.65
N ARG A 353 -13.93 -6.06 4.39
CA ARG A 353 -14.19 -7.01 3.31
C ARG A 353 -13.27 -8.22 3.35
N LEU A 354 -11.99 -8.03 3.64
CA LEU A 354 -11.01 -9.12 3.76
C LEU A 354 -11.14 -9.91 5.06
N GLY A 355 -11.76 -9.33 6.10
CA GLY A 355 -12.02 -10.00 7.38
C GLY A 355 -13.28 -10.89 7.39
N ASN A 356 -14.24 -10.64 6.48
CA ASN A 356 -15.51 -11.35 6.38
C ASN A 356 -15.50 -12.48 5.33
N GLY A 357 -14.39 -12.76 4.67
CA GLY A 357 -14.18 -13.84 3.68
C GLY A 357 -13.31 -14.99 4.22
#